data_7dce0a7f49ac8342d02326febfa32921
#
_entry.id   7dce0a7f49ac8342d02326febfa32921
#
_cell.length_a   1.000
_cell.length_b   1.000
_cell.length_c   1.000
_cell.angle_alpha   90.00
_cell.angle_beta   90.00
_cell.angle_gamma   90.00
#
_symmetry.space_group_name_H-M   'P 1'
#
loop_
_entity.id
_entity.type
_entity.pdbx_description
1 polymer ?
#
loop_
_entity_poly.entity_id
_entity_poly.type
_entity_poly.pdbx_seq_one_letter_code
_entity_poly.pdbx_strand_id
1 'polypeptide(L)'
;MNSGGSVMPLATAVPQVAAPSTVAATRSPGEVDNRATYIGFGLAYVLGHGSAALSKGTSPLLDLPSWLPMALHAAGLAAGTGQATRAALRAQRGATGPDLLSGKLLGASWLIGFAALFLAITGLSSAVDMPDLQSLLWPTGSGLIVGLIYVSEGVARRNVLHYGLGVWLALTSTAALFLGTPGLYWVLAIAGSGAYAVATILERRRLATP
;
A
#
# COMPACT_ATOMS: atom_id res chain seq x y z
N MET A 1 75.83 -46.12 -24.93
CA MET A 1 74.37 -46.19 -24.80
C MET A 1 73.95 -45.09 -23.83
N ASN A 2 73.42 -44.01 -24.40
CA ASN A 2 73.14 -42.80 -23.64
C ASN A 2 71.62 -42.64 -23.62
N SER A 3 71.01 -42.89 -22.44
CA SER A 3 69.57 -42.75 -22.25
C SER A 3 69.26 -41.32 -21.74
N GLY A 4 68.85 -40.44 -22.64
CA GLY A 4 68.40 -39.08 -22.30
C GLY A 4 67.02 -39.15 -21.64
N GLY A 5 66.95 -38.80 -20.35
CA GLY A 5 65.73 -38.58 -19.64
C GLY A 5 65.13 -37.22 -19.98
N SER A 6 63.98 -37.24 -20.63
CA SER A 6 63.16 -36.02 -20.90
C SER A 6 62.48 -35.60 -19.65
N VAL A 7 62.84 -34.44 -19.12
CA VAL A 7 62.18 -33.81 -17.97
C VAL A 7 61.01 -32.97 -18.51
N MET A 8 59.79 -33.41 -18.22
CA MET A 8 58.56 -32.71 -18.55
C MET A 8 58.37 -31.53 -17.60
N PRO A 9 58.17 -30.29 -18.06
CA PRO A 9 57.91 -29.15 -17.15
C PRO A 9 56.54 -29.26 -16.50
N LEU A 10 56.47 -29.22 -15.17
CA LEU A 10 55.25 -29.08 -14.42
C LEU A 10 54.65 -27.70 -14.72
N ALA A 11 53.56 -27.69 -15.47
CA ALA A 11 52.76 -26.49 -15.62
C ALA A 11 52.02 -26.20 -14.30
N THR A 12 52.49 -25.17 -13.58
CA THR A 12 51.82 -24.65 -12.39
C THR A 12 50.52 -23.98 -12.85
N ALA A 13 49.38 -24.65 -12.62
CA ALA A 13 48.06 -24.07 -12.82
C ALA A 13 47.86 -22.96 -11.80
N VAL A 14 47.84 -21.71 -12.23
CA VAL A 14 47.46 -20.56 -11.43
C VAL A 14 45.95 -20.69 -11.12
N PRO A 15 45.53 -20.70 -9.85
CA PRO A 15 44.11 -20.74 -9.54
C PRO A 15 43.45 -19.48 -10.10
N GLN A 16 42.55 -19.67 -11.05
CA GLN A 16 41.72 -18.60 -11.61
C GLN A 16 40.76 -18.17 -10.52
N VAL A 17 41.02 -17.03 -9.87
CA VAL A 17 40.11 -16.41 -8.95
C VAL A 17 38.86 -16.05 -9.73
N ALA A 18 37.78 -16.81 -9.51
CA ALA A 18 36.49 -16.52 -10.09
C ALA A 18 36.10 -15.09 -9.70
N ALA A 19 35.86 -14.25 -10.69
CA ALA A 19 35.31 -12.91 -10.46
C ALA A 19 34.03 -13.04 -9.65
N PRO A 20 33.80 -12.16 -8.63
CA PRO A 20 32.58 -12.21 -7.85
C PRO A 20 31.40 -12.05 -8.79
N SER A 21 30.63 -13.11 -8.96
CA SER A 21 29.35 -13.05 -9.64
C SER A 21 28.51 -12.02 -8.90
N THR A 22 28.20 -10.91 -9.54
CA THR A 22 27.18 -9.97 -9.06
C THR A 22 25.85 -10.71 -9.06
N VAL A 23 25.61 -11.48 -8.01
CA VAL A 23 24.30 -12.06 -7.72
C VAL A 23 23.40 -10.86 -7.50
N ALA A 24 22.59 -10.52 -8.50
CA ALA A 24 21.51 -9.58 -8.33
C ALA A 24 20.73 -10.05 -7.11
N ALA A 25 20.67 -9.22 -6.06
CA ALA A 25 20.03 -9.58 -4.81
C ALA A 25 18.61 -10.04 -5.12
N THR A 26 18.38 -11.34 -5.08
CA THR A 26 17.07 -11.94 -5.30
C THR A 26 16.23 -11.58 -4.08
N ARG A 27 15.17 -10.79 -4.30
CA ARG A 27 14.22 -10.43 -3.24
C ARG A 27 13.76 -11.68 -2.53
N SER A 28 13.65 -11.57 -1.20
CA SER A 28 13.14 -12.67 -0.38
C SER A 28 11.75 -13.09 -0.86
N PRO A 29 11.45 -14.40 -0.94
CA PRO A 29 10.11 -14.87 -1.27
C PRO A 29 9.07 -14.21 -0.36
N GLY A 30 8.00 -13.64 -0.93
CA GLY A 30 6.96 -12.92 -0.19
C GLY A 30 7.21 -11.43 0.03
N GLU A 31 8.37 -10.89 -0.33
CA GLU A 31 8.64 -9.46 -0.25
C GLU A 31 7.85 -8.69 -1.33
N VAL A 32 7.01 -7.74 -0.87
CA VAL A 32 6.17 -6.91 -1.73
C VAL A 32 6.78 -5.51 -1.87
N ASP A 33 6.89 -5.04 -3.11
CA ASP A 33 7.21 -3.65 -3.44
C ASP A 33 5.92 -2.83 -3.48
N ASN A 34 5.67 -2.03 -2.45
CA ASN A 34 4.45 -1.25 -2.29
C ASN A 34 4.53 0.17 -2.87
N ARG A 35 5.64 0.60 -3.47
CA ARG A 35 5.83 2.00 -3.92
C ARG A 35 4.74 2.47 -4.86
N ALA A 36 4.45 1.70 -5.92
CA ALA A 36 3.41 2.07 -6.89
C ALA A 36 2.00 2.08 -6.25
N THR A 37 1.76 1.18 -5.30
CA THR A 37 0.52 1.13 -4.50
C THR A 37 0.36 2.39 -3.66
N TYR A 38 1.40 2.79 -2.93
CA TYR A 38 1.38 4.00 -2.10
C TYR A 38 1.21 5.27 -2.93
N ILE A 39 1.84 5.36 -4.10
CA ILE A 39 1.63 6.50 -5.02
C ILE A 39 0.18 6.54 -5.48
N GLY A 40 -0.40 5.43 -5.91
CA GLY A 40 -1.79 5.37 -6.38
C GLY A 40 -2.79 5.80 -5.29
N PHE A 41 -2.66 5.26 -4.08
CA PHE A 41 -3.52 5.66 -2.98
C PHE A 41 -3.24 7.10 -2.50
N GLY A 42 -1.99 7.54 -2.48
CA GLY A 42 -1.65 8.94 -2.18
C GLY A 42 -2.33 9.92 -3.14
N LEU A 43 -2.35 9.60 -4.43
CA LEU A 43 -3.08 10.38 -5.44
C LEU A 43 -4.60 10.34 -5.22
N ALA A 44 -5.17 9.19 -4.83
CA ALA A 44 -6.59 9.11 -4.47
C ALA A 44 -6.92 10.05 -3.31
N TYR A 45 -6.06 10.07 -2.28
CA TYR A 45 -6.25 10.93 -1.11
C TYR A 45 -6.12 12.41 -1.45
N VAL A 46 -5.07 12.84 -2.14
CA VAL A 46 -4.87 14.26 -2.44
C VAL A 46 -5.87 14.78 -3.46
N LEU A 47 -6.17 14.03 -4.52
CA LEU A 47 -7.09 14.47 -5.57
C LEU A 47 -8.55 14.31 -5.16
N GLY A 48 -8.92 13.16 -4.61
CA GLY A 48 -10.30 12.87 -4.21
C GLY A 48 -10.73 13.68 -2.98
N HIS A 49 -10.02 13.51 -1.86
CA HIS A 49 -10.36 14.26 -0.65
C HIS A 49 -10.00 15.74 -0.75
N GLY A 50 -8.92 16.11 -1.47
CA GLY A 50 -8.57 17.51 -1.69
C GLY A 50 -9.64 18.26 -2.49
N SER A 51 -10.14 17.71 -3.58
CA SER A 51 -11.24 18.31 -4.34
C SER A 51 -12.54 18.37 -3.51
N ALA A 52 -12.82 17.34 -2.68
CA ALA A 52 -13.96 17.38 -1.77
C ALA A 52 -13.80 18.47 -0.68
N ALA A 53 -12.59 18.64 -0.13
CA ALA A 53 -12.30 19.68 0.85
C ALA A 53 -12.49 21.09 0.29
N LEU A 54 -12.17 21.27 -0.99
CA LEU A 54 -12.32 22.56 -1.69
C LEU A 54 -13.77 22.86 -2.09
N SER A 55 -14.58 21.83 -2.36
CA SER A 55 -15.92 21.99 -2.95
C SER A 55 -17.08 21.70 -2.02
N LYS A 56 -16.83 21.15 -0.81
CA LYS A 56 -17.88 20.80 0.17
C LYS A 56 -17.88 21.73 1.37
N GLY A 57 -19.01 21.75 2.10
CA GLY A 57 -19.22 22.57 3.30
C GLY A 57 -20.13 23.75 3.03
N THR A 58 -20.31 24.59 4.05
CA THR A 58 -21.22 25.76 4.00
C THR A 58 -20.67 26.95 3.19
N SER A 59 -19.34 26.96 2.99
CA SER A 59 -18.63 28.03 2.22
C SER A 59 -17.54 27.39 1.37
N PRO A 60 -17.90 26.74 0.26
CA PRO A 60 -16.93 26.07 -0.61
C PRO A 60 -15.96 27.09 -1.21
N LEU A 61 -14.67 26.72 -1.31
CA LEU A 61 -13.63 27.53 -1.93
C LEU A 61 -13.69 27.46 -3.45
N LEU A 62 -14.17 26.35 -4.00
CA LEU A 62 -14.32 26.13 -5.44
C LEU A 62 -15.70 25.52 -5.71
N ASP A 63 -16.33 26.02 -6.76
CA ASP A 63 -17.55 25.40 -7.29
C ASP A 63 -17.16 24.30 -8.28
N LEU A 64 -17.10 23.07 -7.80
CA LEU A 64 -16.77 21.89 -8.61
C LEU A 64 -18.04 21.07 -8.85
N PRO A 65 -18.17 20.42 -10.03
CA PRO A 65 -19.23 19.46 -10.25
C PRO A 65 -19.27 18.41 -9.14
N SER A 66 -20.44 18.13 -8.59
CA SER A 66 -20.61 17.26 -7.41
C SER A 66 -20.04 15.84 -7.57
N TRP A 67 -19.99 15.34 -8.81
CA TRP A 67 -19.42 14.04 -9.16
C TRP A 67 -17.89 14.02 -9.20
N LEU A 68 -17.22 15.17 -9.42
CA LEU A 68 -15.79 15.24 -9.69
C LEU A 68 -14.92 14.72 -8.55
N PRO A 69 -15.13 15.09 -7.26
CA PRO A 69 -14.36 14.53 -6.15
C PRO A 69 -14.45 13.01 -6.08
N MET A 70 -15.65 12.46 -6.29
CA MET A 70 -15.87 11.01 -6.29
C MET A 70 -15.15 10.33 -7.45
N ALA A 71 -15.21 10.92 -8.66
CA ALA A 71 -14.53 10.36 -9.83
C ALA A 71 -13.01 10.36 -9.67
N LEU A 72 -12.42 11.44 -9.14
CA LEU A 72 -10.99 11.54 -8.87
C LEU A 72 -10.55 10.54 -7.80
N HIS A 73 -11.35 10.38 -6.75
CA HIS A 73 -11.08 9.39 -5.71
C HIS A 73 -11.16 7.96 -6.26
N ALA A 74 -12.20 7.64 -7.02
CA ALA A 74 -12.39 6.32 -7.62
C ALA A 74 -11.25 5.98 -8.61
N ALA A 75 -10.81 6.93 -9.43
CA ALA A 75 -9.69 6.73 -10.35
C ALA A 75 -8.39 6.42 -9.60
N GLY A 76 -8.09 7.18 -8.54
CA GLY A 76 -6.92 6.93 -7.69
C GLY A 76 -6.99 5.59 -6.95
N LEU A 77 -8.17 5.23 -6.42
CA LEU A 77 -8.38 3.92 -5.80
C LEU A 77 -8.20 2.78 -6.80
N ALA A 78 -8.75 2.90 -8.02
CA ALA A 78 -8.57 1.89 -9.06
C ALA A 78 -7.10 1.71 -9.43
N ALA A 79 -6.35 2.81 -9.56
CA ALA A 79 -4.91 2.77 -9.81
C ALA A 79 -4.14 2.10 -8.65
N GLY A 80 -4.40 2.52 -7.41
CA GLY A 80 -3.76 1.96 -6.20
C GLY A 80 -4.08 0.47 -6.03
N THR A 81 -5.35 0.09 -6.14
CA THR A 81 -5.80 -1.31 -6.02
C THR A 81 -5.22 -2.19 -7.14
N GLY A 82 -5.19 -1.68 -8.38
CA GLY A 82 -4.57 -2.40 -9.49
C GLY A 82 -3.08 -2.67 -9.26
N GLN A 83 -2.34 -1.71 -8.72
CA GLN A 83 -0.93 -1.89 -8.37
C GLN A 83 -0.74 -2.84 -7.18
N ALA A 84 -1.58 -2.73 -6.14
CA ALA A 84 -1.57 -3.64 -4.99
C ALA A 84 -1.82 -5.09 -5.43
N THR A 85 -2.82 -5.31 -6.27
CA THR A 85 -3.14 -6.64 -6.81
C THR A 85 -1.98 -7.20 -7.63
N ARG A 86 -1.39 -6.39 -8.52
CA ARG A 86 -0.21 -6.82 -9.30
C ARG A 86 0.97 -7.18 -8.40
N ALA A 87 1.23 -6.38 -7.36
CA ALA A 87 2.30 -6.63 -6.40
C ALA A 87 2.04 -7.91 -5.60
N ALA A 88 0.81 -8.13 -5.12
CA ALA A 88 0.41 -9.33 -4.40
C ALA A 88 0.52 -10.60 -5.28
N LEU A 89 0.04 -10.55 -6.52
CA LEU A 89 0.15 -11.67 -7.47
C LEU A 89 1.61 -12.01 -7.80
N ARG A 90 2.48 -11.02 -7.90
CA ARG A 90 3.92 -11.25 -8.11
C ARG A 90 4.55 -11.93 -6.88
N ALA A 91 4.24 -11.47 -5.68
CA ALA A 91 4.75 -12.03 -4.43
C ALA A 91 4.25 -13.48 -4.19
N GLN A 92 3.05 -13.82 -4.69
CA GLN A 92 2.49 -15.17 -4.60
C GLN A 92 3.08 -16.16 -5.62
N ARG A 93 3.79 -15.68 -6.65
CA ARG A 93 4.47 -16.56 -7.62
C ARG A 93 5.59 -17.31 -6.92
N GLY A 94 5.39 -18.61 -6.75
CA GLY A 94 6.33 -19.48 -6.02
C GLY A 94 6.08 -19.58 -4.51
N ALA A 95 5.10 -18.89 -3.97
CA ALA A 95 4.67 -19.09 -2.59
C ALA A 95 3.92 -20.44 -2.45
N THR A 96 4.20 -21.17 -1.36
CA THR A 96 3.57 -22.46 -1.07
C THR A 96 3.14 -22.51 0.40
N GLY A 97 2.25 -23.45 0.71
CA GLY A 97 1.85 -23.72 2.09
C GLY A 97 1.30 -22.50 2.83
N PRO A 98 1.81 -22.19 4.04
CA PRO A 98 1.30 -21.12 4.89
C PRO A 98 1.33 -19.73 4.26
N ASP A 99 2.35 -19.43 3.46
CA ASP A 99 2.49 -18.11 2.82
C ASP A 99 1.41 -17.86 1.77
N LEU A 100 1.06 -18.90 0.99
CA LEU A 100 -0.02 -18.83 0.02
C LEU A 100 -1.37 -18.65 0.72
N LEU A 101 -1.60 -19.36 1.83
CA LEU A 101 -2.82 -19.23 2.63
C LEU A 101 -2.94 -17.82 3.22
N SER A 102 -1.87 -17.31 3.84
CA SER A 102 -1.83 -15.94 4.38
C SER A 102 -2.18 -14.90 3.32
N GLY A 103 -1.61 -15.02 2.11
CA GLY A 103 -1.91 -14.12 1.00
C GLY A 103 -3.39 -14.16 0.57
N LYS A 104 -4.01 -15.35 0.55
CA LYS A 104 -5.44 -15.50 0.23
C LYS A 104 -6.34 -14.91 1.32
N LEU A 105 -6.02 -15.16 2.60
CA LEU A 105 -6.77 -14.60 3.72
C LEU A 105 -6.69 -13.08 3.78
N LEU A 106 -5.51 -12.50 3.56
CA LEU A 106 -5.34 -11.06 3.46
C LEU A 106 -6.13 -10.47 2.28
N GLY A 107 -6.14 -11.13 1.12
CA GLY A 107 -6.97 -10.72 -0.01
C GLY A 107 -8.48 -10.79 0.31
N ALA A 108 -8.94 -11.83 0.99
CA ALA A 108 -10.33 -11.94 1.44
C ALA A 108 -10.70 -10.85 2.47
N SER A 109 -9.77 -10.45 3.33
CA SER A 109 -10.01 -9.40 4.34
C SER A 109 -10.39 -8.06 3.71
N TRP A 110 -9.86 -7.73 2.53
CA TRP A 110 -10.26 -6.53 1.79
C TRP A 110 -11.74 -6.58 1.40
N LEU A 111 -12.18 -7.68 0.79
CA LEU A 111 -13.56 -7.85 0.38
C LEU A 111 -14.51 -7.85 1.59
N ILE A 112 -14.18 -8.62 2.62
CA ILE A 112 -15.00 -8.73 3.83
C ILE A 112 -15.07 -7.39 4.56
N GLY A 113 -13.92 -6.69 4.71
CA GLY A 113 -13.85 -5.39 5.38
C GLY A 113 -14.72 -4.33 4.71
N PHE A 114 -14.64 -4.21 3.38
CA PHE A 114 -15.47 -3.24 2.65
C PHE A 114 -16.94 -3.65 2.56
N ALA A 115 -17.27 -4.95 2.48
CA ALA A 115 -18.65 -5.42 2.56
C ALA A 115 -19.26 -5.12 3.93
N ALA A 116 -18.54 -5.37 5.01
CA ALA A 116 -18.97 -5.05 6.37
C ALA A 116 -19.15 -3.53 6.56
N LEU A 117 -18.21 -2.73 6.05
CA LEU A 117 -18.32 -1.27 6.07
C LEU A 117 -19.56 -0.77 5.33
N PHE A 118 -19.82 -1.32 4.12
CA PHE A 118 -21.01 -0.99 3.35
C PHE A 118 -22.29 -1.28 4.14
N LEU A 119 -22.40 -2.48 4.72
CA LEU A 119 -23.56 -2.86 5.51
C LEU A 119 -23.72 -1.98 6.75
N ALA A 120 -22.62 -1.68 7.45
CA ALA A 120 -22.64 -0.83 8.64
C ALA A 120 -23.09 0.60 8.32
N ILE A 121 -22.51 1.23 7.28
CA ILE A 121 -22.85 2.60 6.89
C ILE A 121 -24.29 2.68 6.39
N THR A 122 -24.69 1.75 5.51
CA THR A 122 -26.05 1.73 4.96
C THR A 122 -27.08 1.45 6.06
N GLY A 123 -26.81 0.46 6.90
CA GLY A 123 -27.70 0.12 8.01
C GLY A 123 -27.84 1.25 9.01
N LEU A 124 -26.73 1.88 9.41
CA LEU A 124 -26.75 3.01 10.34
C LEU A 124 -27.49 4.21 9.74
N SER A 125 -27.18 4.61 8.50
CA SER A 125 -27.83 5.75 7.84
C SER A 125 -29.34 5.55 7.73
N SER A 126 -29.77 4.32 7.45
CA SER A 126 -31.20 3.97 7.38
C SER A 126 -31.87 3.94 8.74
N ALA A 127 -31.19 3.41 9.77
CA ALA A 127 -31.76 3.27 11.12
C ALA A 127 -31.98 4.62 11.81
N VAL A 128 -31.14 5.63 11.51
CA VAL A 128 -31.25 6.97 12.10
C VAL A 128 -31.89 7.99 11.16
N ASP A 129 -32.32 7.56 9.95
CA ASP A 129 -32.90 8.42 8.90
C ASP A 129 -32.01 9.64 8.54
N MET A 130 -30.70 9.43 8.48
CA MET A 130 -29.71 10.47 8.19
C MET A 130 -28.81 10.07 7.00
N PRO A 131 -29.28 10.26 5.77
CA PRO A 131 -28.51 9.88 4.57
C PRO A 131 -27.15 10.63 4.46
N ASP A 132 -27.07 11.84 5.00
CA ASP A 132 -25.84 12.64 4.99
C ASP A 132 -24.69 12.03 5.81
N LEU A 133 -24.97 11.11 6.74
CA LEU A 133 -23.97 10.36 7.46
C LEU A 133 -23.03 9.60 6.51
N GLN A 134 -23.54 9.16 5.36
CA GLN A 134 -22.72 8.46 4.38
C GLN A 134 -21.55 9.31 3.88
N SER A 135 -21.75 10.61 3.74
CA SER A 135 -20.71 11.55 3.30
C SER A 135 -19.56 11.68 4.32
N LEU A 136 -19.81 11.43 5.59
CA LEU A 136 -18.82 11.43 6.67
C LEU A 136 -18.20 10.04 6.87
N LEU A 137 -19.03 9.01 6.89
CA LEU A 137 -18.62 7.66 7.28
C LEU A 137 -17.89 6.92 6.17
N TRP A 138 -18.21 7.16 4.90
CA TRP A 138 -17.50 6.49 3.80
C TRP A 138 -16.01 6.87 3.73
N PRO A 139 -15.62 8.15 3.68
CA PRO A 139 -14.20 8.51 3.62
C PRO A 139 -13.42 8.08 4.86
N THR A 140 -13.99 8.28 6.05
CA THR A 140 -13.33 7.99 7.31
C THR A 140 -13.31 6.49 7.63
N GLY A 141 -14.42 5.80 7.42
CA GLY A 141 -14.53 4.35 7.60
C GLY A 141 -13.66 3.56 6.61
N SER A 142 -13.58 4.02 5.35
CA SER A 142 -12.66 3.42 4.37
C SER A 142 -11.21 3.55 4.82
N GLY A 143 -10.80 4.71 5.32
CA GLY A 143 -9.45 4.92 5.87
C GLY A 143 -9.16 4.05 7.09
N LEU A 144 -10.16 3.86 7.97
CA LEU A 144 -10.07 2.94 9.11
C LEU A 144 -9.86 1.49 8.64
N ILE A 145 -10.70 0.99 7.72
CA ILE A 145 -10.60 -0.39 7.21
C ILE A 145 -9.27 -0.62 6.51
N VAL A 146 -8.86 0.29 5.62
CA VAL A 146 -7.55 0.21 4.95
C VAL A 146 -6.42 0.20 5.98
N GLY A 147 -6.50 1.06 6.99
CA GLY A 147 -5.51 1.13 8.06
C GLY A 147 -5.39 -0.19 8.83
N LEU A 148 -6.50 -0.79 9.24
CA LEU A 148 -6.51 -2.07 9.97
C LEU A 148 -6.00 -3.24 9.11
N ILE A 149 -6.32 -3.26 7.81
CA ILE A 149 -5.79 -4.26 6.89
C ILE A 149 -4.26 -4.09 6.75
N TYR A 150 -3.77 -2.85 6.62
CA TYR A 150 -2.33 -2.57 6.54
C TYR A 150 -1.59 -2.96 7.83
N VAL A 151 -2.21 -2.77 9.00
CA VAL A 151 -1.67 -3.29 10.27
C VAL A 151 -1.53 -4.81 10.19
N SER A 152 -2.58 -5.50 9.76
CA SER A 152 -2.59 -6.97 9.63
C SER A 152 -1.55 -7.47 8.62
N GLU A 153 -1.47 -6.82 7.45
CA GLU A 153 -0.45 -7.13 6.43
C GLU A 153 0.97 -6.84 6.93
N GLY A 154 1.15 -5.74 7.65
CA GLY A 154 2.42 -5.37 8.25
C GLY A 154 2.92 -6.43 9.22
N VAL A 155 2.04 -6.96 10.08
CA VAL A 155 2.35 -8.06 11.00
C VAL A 155 2.68 -9.34 10.21
N ALA A 156 1.80 -9.74 9.29
CA ALA A 156 1.97 -10.99 8.52
C ALA A 156 3.26 -11.00 7.68
N ARG A 157 3.66 -9.85 7.16
CA ARG A 157 4.85 -9.69 6.32
C ARG A 157 6.08 -9.15 7.07
N ARG A 158 5.98 -8.93 8.38
CA ARG A 158 7.03 -8.32 9.22
C ARG A 158 7.52 -6.97 8.65
N ASN A 159 6.60 -6.20 8.07
CA ASN A 159 6.89 -4.90 7.47
C ASN A 159 6.43 -3.77 8.41
N VAL A 160 7.36 -3.25 9.21
CA VAL A 160 7.10 -2.19 10.19
C VAL A 160 6.60 -0.90 9.54
N LEU A 161 7.09 -0.58 8.33
CA LEU A 161 6.64 0.61 7.60
C LEU A 161 5.15 0.48 7.23
N HIS A 162 4.76 -0.68 6.69
CA HIS A 162 3.36 -0.92 6.31
C HIS A 162 2.44 -0.93 7.54
N TYR A 163 2.91 -1.54 8.64
CA TYR A 163 2.24 -1.50 9.93
C TYR A 163 2.04 -0.06 10.44
N GLY A 164 3.10 0.75 10.46
CA GLY A 164 3.05 2.14 10.92
C GLY A 164 2.14 3.01 10.06
N LEU A 165 2.17 2.84 8.73
CA LEU A 165 1.24 3.50 7.82
C LEU A 165 -0.22 3.10 8.14
N GLY A 166 -0.47 1.82 8.40
CA GLY A 166 -1.79 1.32 8.78
C GLY A 166 -2.32 1.97 10.06
N VAL A 167 -1.50 2.02 11.11
CA VAL A 167 -1.84 2.68 12.38
C VAL A 167 -2.15 4.16 12.14
N TRP A 168 -1.31 4.86 11.39
CA TRP A 168 -1.53 6.27 11.06
C TRP A 168 -2.86 6.49 10.34
N LEU A 169 -3.14 5.72 9.30
CA LEU A 169 -4.38 5.85 8.53
C LEU A 169 -5.62 5.57 9.39
N ALA A 170 -5.60 4.49 10.19
CA ALA A 170 -6.71 4.13 11.04
C ALA A 170 -7.03 5.24 12.05
N LEU A 171 -6.03 5.73 12.77
CA LEU A 171 -6.21 6.77 13.78
C LEU A 171 -6.59 8.12 13.17
N THR A 172 -5.89 8.54 12.11
CA THR A 172 -6.12 9.84 11.48
C THR A 172 -7.50 9.90 10.82
N SER A 173 -7.90 8.83 10.11
CA SER A 173 -9.22 8.77 9.47
C SER A 173 -10.35 8.81 10.48
N THR A 174 -10.21 8.10 11.59
CA THR A 174 -11.22 8.09 12.66
C THR A 174 -11.27 9.44 13.38
N ALA A 175 -10.11 10.02 13.71
CA ALA A 175 -10.04 11.32 14.36
C ALA A 175 -10.60 12.45 13.49
N ALA A 176 -10.53 12.34 12.17
CA ALA A 176 -11.07 13.31 11.23
C ALA A 176 -12.59 13.50 11.39
N LEU A 177 -13.32 12.50 11.90
CA LEU A 177 -14.77 12.59 12.16
C LEU A 177 -15.13 13.76 13.09
N PHE A 178 -14.26 14.10 14.05
CA PHE A 178 -14.52 15.20 14.99
C PHE A 178 -14.54 16.58 14.32
N LEU A 179 -14.04 16.70 13.09
CA LEU A 179 -13.94 17.98 12.37
C LEU A 179 -15.11 18.22 11.40
N GLY A 180 -15.95 17.22 11.17
CA GLY A 180 -17.05 17.34 10.21
C GLY A 180 -16.60 17.75 8.80
N THR A 181 -17.58 18.17 7.96
CA THR A 181 -17.31 18.68 6.60
C THR A 181 -17.10 20.20 6.64
N PRO A 182 -16.05 20.76 5.98
CA PRO A 182 -15.06 20.11 5.12
C PRO A 182 -13.79 19.61 5.85
N GLY A 183 -13.68 19.79 7.17
CA GLY A 183 -12.49 19.54 7.97
C GLY A 183 -11.95 18.13 7.82
N LEU A 184 -12.82 17.11 7.83
CA LEU A 184 -12.40 15.71 7.65
C LEU A 184 -11.69 15.49 6.30
N TYR A 185 -12.18 16.13 5.23
CA TYR A 185 -11.57 15.99 3.91
C TYR A 185 -10.18 16.63 3.85
N TRP A 186 -9.98 17.77 4.55
CA TRP A 186 -8.66 18.39 4.67
C TRP A 186 -7.68 17.49 5.41
N VAL A 187 -8.10 16.87 6.51
CA VAL A 187 -7.24 15.94 7.25
C VAL A 187 -6.86 14.74 6.37
N LEU A 188 -7.83 14.13 5.70
CA LEU A 188 -7.56 13.00 4.81
C LEU A 188 -6.66 13.40 3.64
N ALA A 189 -6.92 14.56 3.01
CA ALA A 189 -6.11 15.04 1.90
C ALA A 189 -4.65 15.31 2.31
N ILE A 190 -4.42 15.94 3.45
CA ILE A 190 -3.07 16.36 3.88
C ILE A 190 -2.36 15.23 4.63
N ALA A 191 -2.95 14.76 5.74
CA ALA A 191 -2.31 13.78 6.61
C ALA A 191 -2.29 12.38 5.99
N GLY A 192 -3.35 12.01 5.24
CA GLY A 192 -3.41 10.74 4.54
C GLY A 192 -2.44 10.68 3.35
N SER A 193 -2.49 11.66 2.43
CA SER A 193 -1.56 11.68 1.29
C SER A 193 -0.11 11.89 1.72
N GLY A 194 0.13 12.71 2.74
CA GLY A 194 1.45 12.93 3.32
C GLY A 194 2.05 11.64 3.87
N ALA A 195 1.26 10.83 4.57
CA ALA A 195 1.70 9.52 5.06
C ALA A 195 2.08 8.57 3.92
N TYR A 196 1.29 8.52 2.84
CA TYR A 196 1.62 7.73 1.65
C TYR A 196 2.89 8.24 0.95
N ALA A 197 3.11 9.55 0.87
CA ALA A 197 4.33 10.12 0.31
C ALA A 197 5.57 9.72 1.13
N VAL A 198 5.50 9.85 2.45
CA VAL A 198 6.57 9.41 3.37
C VAL A 198 6.80 7.91 3.24
N ALA A 199 5.75 7.11 3.23
CA ALA A 199 5.84 5.66 3.06
C ALA A 199 6.51 5.27 1.73
N THR A 200 6.20 5.98 0.64
CA THR A 200 6.84 5.77 -0.67
C THR A 200 8.35 6.01 -0.61
N ILE A 201 8.78 7.09 0.06
CA ILE A 201 10.21 7.43 0.22
C ILE A 201 10.93 6.38 1.08
N LEU A 202 10.32 6.00 2.20
CA LEU A 202 10.90 5.01 3.12
C LEU A 202 10.95 3.61 2.49
N GLU A 203 9.94 3.25 1.69
CA GLU A 203 9.92 1.97 0.96
C GLU A 203 11.06 1.90 -0.06
N ARG A 204 11.41 3.01 -0.73
CA ARG A 204 12.61 3.05 -1.58
C ARG A 204 13.87 2.73 -0.79
N ARG A 205 14.02 3.29 0.42
CA ARG A 205 15.19 3.04 1.28
C ARG A 205 15.21 1.60 1.75
N ARG A 206 14.07 1.06 2.20
CA ARG A 206 13.92 -0.34 2.61
C ARG A 206 14.36 -1.33 1.53
N LEU A 207 13.96 -1.09 0.29
CA LEU A 207 14.28 -1.96 -0.84
C LEU A 207 15.71 -1.77 -1.39
N ALA A 208 16.40 -0.70 -1.01
CA ALA A 208 17.79 -0.43 -1.40
C ALA A 208 18.81 -1.00 -0.41
N THR A 209 18.38 -1.39 0.80
CA THR A 209 19.24 -1.99 1.82
C THR A 209 19.20 -3.51 1.64
N PRO A 210 20.35 -4.18 1.37
CA PRO A 210 20.43 -5.62 1.17
C PRO A 210 20.17 -6.41 2.46
#